data_7bfbab4c88ab0ced0c057fb3942336e5
#
_entry.id   7bfbab4c88ab0ced0c057fb3942336e5
#
_cell.length_a   1.000
_cell.length_b   1.000
_cell.length_c   1.000
_cell.angle_alpha   90.00
_cell.angle_beta   90.00
_cell.angle_gamma   90.00
#
_symmetry.space_group_name_H-M   'P 1'
#
loop_
_entity.id
_entity.type
_entity.pdbx_description
1 polymer ?
#
loop_
_entity_poly.entity_id
_entity_poly.type
_entity_poly.pdbx_seq_one_letter_code
_entity_poly.pdbx_strand_id
1 'polypeptide(L)'
;MPIKTADQLLAEAKAQITEHTPAEVAAMRKRGERMVLLDVRDLPEVNLGKIPGAIHISRGRLEQNIEAAVPRDANVVIYCANGNRSALAAVSLREMGYEHVSSMSAGINGWTAIGGDIE
;
A
#
# COMPACT_ATOMS: atom_id res chain seq x y z
N MET A 1 -24.84 3.96 -17.68
CA MET A 1 -23.81 3.57 -16.71
C MET A 1 -24.11 4.16 -15.33
N PRO A 2 -24.13 3.37 -14.26
CA PRO A 2 -24.40 3.93 -12.94
C PRO A 2 -23.29 4.90 -12.49
N ILE A 3 -23.71 5.93 -11.79
CA ILE A 3 -22.80 6.92 -11.22
C ILE A 3 -22.31 6.41 -9.87
N LYS A 4 -21.00 6.46 -9.64
CA LYS A 4 -20.41 6.11 -8.35
C LYS A 4 -19.64 7.28 -7.78
N THR A 5 -19.77 7.48 -6.48
CA THR A 5 -18.97 8.46 -5.75
C THR A 5 -17.57 7.89 -5.47
N ALA A 6 -16.64 8.75 -5.09
CA ALA A 6 -15.32 8.32 -4.64
C ALA A 6 -15.44 7.36 -3.45
N ASP A 7 -16.33 7.67 -2.50
CA ASP A 7 -16.54 6.80 -1.33
C ASP A 7 -17.03 5.41 -1.72
N GLN A 8 -17.90 5.32 -2.72
CA GLN A 8 -18.38 4.04 -3.23
C GLN A 8 -17.27 3.23 -3.88
N LEU A 9 -16.43 3.87 -4.71
CA LEU A 9 -15.27 3.19 -5.32
C LEU A 9 -14.30 2.69 -4.26
N LEU A 10 -14.02 3.50 -3.24
CA LEU A 10 -13.14 3.11 -2.15
C LEU A 10 -13.70 1.95 -1.34
N ALA A 11 -15.00 2.00 -1.02
CA ALA A 11 -15.64 0.91 -0.29
C ALA A 11 -15.60 -0.41 -1.08
N GLU A 12 -15.85 -0.35 -2.38
CA GLU A 12 -15.76 -1.53 -3.26
C GLU A 12 -14.33 -2.08 -3.32
N ALA A 13 -13.33 -1.20 -3.42
CA ALA A 13 -11.94 -1.61 -3.44
C ALA A 13 -11.57 -2.32 -2.14
N LYS A 14 -11.91 -1.73 -1.00
CA LYS A 14 -11.60 -2.31 0.32
C LYS A 14 -12.31 -3.64 0.55
N ALA A 15 -13.48 -3.85 -0.04
CA ALA A 15 -14.21 -5.11 0.06
C ALA A 15 -13.53 -6.25 -0.73
N GLN A 16 -12.69 -5.93 -1.70
CA GLN A 16 -12.04 -6.91 -2.57
C GLN A 16 -10.63 -7.30 -2.15
N ILE A 17 -10.03 -6.57 -1.22
CA ILE A 17 -8.62 -6.69 -0.90
C ILE A 17 -8.42 -7.18 0.53
N THR A 18 -7.19 -7.60 0.82
CA THR A 18 -6.74 -7.81 2.18
C THR A 18 -6.20 -6.51 2.74
N GLU A 19 -6.60 -6.16 3.96
CA GLU A 19 -6.05 -5.02 4.68
C GLU A 19 -5.35 -5.50 5.95
N HIS A 20 -4.23 -4.86 6.28
CA HIS A 20 -3.54 -5.04 7.55
C HIS A 20 -3.47 -3.69 8.25
N THR A 21 -3.66 -3.69 9.57
CA THR A 21 -3.44 -2.47 10.36
C THR A 21 -1.95 -2.16 10.45
N PRO A 22 -1.57 -0.90 10.77
CA PRO A 22 -0.17 -0.59 11.04
C PRO A 22 0.46 -1.48 12.12
N ALA A 23 -0.28 -1.80 13.17
CA ALA A 23 0.20 -2.69 14.24
C ALA A 23 0.48 -4.10 13.71
N GLU A 24 -0.39 -4.61 12.83
CA GLU A 24 -0.18 -5.93 12.20
C GLU A 24 1.06 -5.92 11.30
N VAL A 25 1.26 -4.85 10.51
CA VAL A 25 2.45 -4.73 9.65
C VAL A 25 3.71 -4.64 10.51
N ALA A 26 3.68 -3.86 11.59
CA ALA A 26 4.81 -3.76 12.51
C ALA A 26 5.16 -5.13 13.11
N ALA A 27 4.15 -5.91 13.51
CA ALA A 27 4.35 -7.25 14.04
C ALA A 27 4.94 -8.20 12.98
N MET A 28 4.46 -8.13 11.75
CA MET A 28 4.98 -8.93 10.64
C MET A 28 6.47 -8.63 10.40
N ARG A 29 6.84 -7.36 10.38
CA ARG A 29 8.25 -6.96 10.24
C ARG A 29 9.10 -7.44 11.39
N LYS A 30 8.58 -7.33 12.61
CA LYS A 30 9.29 -7.76 13.82
C LYS A 30 9.56 -9.27 13.82
N ARG A 31 8.64 -10.06 13.24
CA ARG A 31 8.83 -11.51 13.09
C ARG A 31 9.81 -11.86 11.95
N GLY A 32 10.29 -10.88 11.20
CA GLY A 32 11.18 -11.12 10.08
C GLY A 32 10.49 -11.66 8.82
N GLU A 33 9.18 -11.46 8.69
CA GLU A 33 8.46 -11.89 7.49
C GLU A 33 8.95 -11.11 6.28
N ARG A 34 9.17 -11.82 5.17
CA ARG A 34 9.57 -11.20 3.92
C ARG A 34 8.40 -10.43 3.34
N MET A 35 8.62 -9.15 3.05
CA MET A 35 7.63 -8.33 2.37
C MET A 35 8.30 -7.18 1.63
N VAL A 36 7.64 -6.74 0.59
CA VAL A 36 7.96 -5.49 -0.09
C VAL A 36 6.99 -4.44 0.44
N LEU A 37 7.50 -3.40 1.08
CA LEU A 37 6.70 -2.24 1.43
C LEU A 37 6.69 -1.30 0.24
N LEU A 38 5.51 -0.97 -0.25
CA LEU A 38 5.34 -0.14 -1.43
C LEU A 38 4.60 1.15 -1.05
N ASP A 39 5.30 2.26 -1.16
CA ASP A 39 4.76 3.59 -0.92
C ASP A 39 4.23 4.16 -2.23
N VAL A 40 2.91 4.39 -2.30
CA VAL A 40 2.26 4.91 -3.51
C VAL A 40 1.87 6.39 -3.40
N ARG A 41 2.43 7.08 -2.41
CA ARG A 41 2.20 8.53 -2.24
C ARG A 41 2.95 9.31 -3.32
N ASP A 42 2.69 10.60 -3.38
CA ASP A 42 3.41 11.48 -4.28
C ASP A 42 4.80 11.82 -3.73
N LEU A 43 5.74 12.13 -4.61
CA LEU A 43 7.13 12.38 -4.22
C LEU A 43 7.30 13.45 -3.13
N PRO A 44 6.59 14.59 -3.16
CA PRO A 44 6.70 15.56 -2.07
C PRO A 44 6.36 14.99 -0.69
N GLU A 45 5.40 14.07 -0.62
CA GLU A 45 5.04 13.41 0.64
C GLU A 45 6.17 12.48 1.10
N VAL A 46 6.75 11.72 0.17
CA VAL A 46 7.86 10.80 0.46
C VAL A 46 9.09 11.57 0.94
N ASN A 47 9.34 12.74 0.39
CA ASN A 47 10.46 13.59 0.78
C ASN A 47 10.36 14.09 2.21
N LEU A 48 9.17 14.10 2.80
CA LEU A 48 8.94 14.47 4.20
C LEU A 48 9.15 13.30 5.16
N GLY A 49 9.31 12.10 4.64
CA GLY A 49 9.53 10.90 5.43
C GLY A 49 8.82 9.69 4.85
N LYS A 50 9.41 8.51 5.03
CA LYS A 50 8.84 7.23 4.57
C LYS A 50 9.14 6.15 5.59
N ILE A 51 8.45 5.03 5.47
CA ILE A 51 8.75 3.85 6.30
C ILE A 51 10.08 3.26 5.82
N PRO A 52 11.02 2.95 6.73
CA PRO A 52 12.32 2.42 6.35
C PRO A 52 12.21 1.16 5.47
N GLY A 53 12.98 1.15 4.39
CA GLY A 53 12.99 0.02 3.44
C GLY A 53 11.89 0.04 2.40
N ALA A 54 10.97 0.99 2.44
CA ALA A 54 9.92 1.08 1.45
C ALA A 54 10.47 1.50 0.09
N ILE A 55 9.94 0.88 -0.98
CA ILE A 55 10.17 1.37 -2.33
C ILE A 55 9.05 2.33 -2.71
N HIS A 56 9.36 3.30 -3.54
CA HIS A 56 8.41 4.31 -3.94
C HIS A 56 8.05 4.20 -5.41
N ILE A 57 6.75 4.04 -5.68
CA ILE A 57 6.17 4.19 -7.01
C ILE A 57 4.85 4.93 -6.82
N SER A 58 4.78 6.18 -7.27
CA SER A 58 3.56 6.98 -7.16
C SER A 58 2.37 6.27 -7.79
N ARG A 59 1.18 6.41 -7.20
CA ARG A 59 -0.02 5.70 -7.66
C ARG A 59 -0.26 5.85 -9.16
N GLY A 60 -0.05 7.04 -9.71
CA GLY A 60 -0.28 7.31 -11.14
C GLY A 60 0.74 6.66 -12.07
N ARG A 61 1.83 6.09 -11.55
CA ARG A 61 2.87 5.44 -12.34
C ARG A 61 3.02 3.96 -11.99
N LEU A 62 2.13 3.45 -11.14
CA LEU A 62 2.29 2.13 -10.55
C LEU A 62 2.29 1.01 -11.60
N GLU A 63 1.23 0.93 -12.40
CA GLU A 63 1.05 -0.17 -13.35
C GLU A 63 2.19 -0.27 -14.36
N GLN A 64 2.73 0.86 -14.77
CA GLN A 64 3.80 0.93 -15.77
C GLN A 64 5.16 0.55 -15.22
N ASN A 65 5.35 0.61 -13.90
CA ASN A 65 6.68 0.46 -13.29
C ASN A 65 6.80 -0.73 -12.34
N ILE A 66 5.69 -1.30 -11.89
CA ILE A 66 5.74 -2.34 -10.86
C ILE A 66 6.42 -3.63 -11.33
N GLU A 67 6.20 -4.04 -12.56
CA GLU A 67 6.74 -5.30 -13.07
C GLU A 67 8.26 -5.38 -13.01
N ALA A 68 8.93 -4.25 -13.32
CA ALA A 68 10.39 -4.20 -13.28
C ALA A 68 10.93 -4.15 -11.85
N ALA A 69 10.12 -3.72 -10.88
CA ALA A 69 10.55 -3.48 -9.52
C ALA A 69 10.24 -4.64 -8.57
N VAL A 70 9.14 -5.36 -8.81
CA VAL A 70 8.61 -6.35 -7.87
C VAL A 70 8.12 -7.59 -8.62
N PRO A 71 8.61 -8.78 -8.29
CA PRO A 71 8.13 -10.02 -8.90
C PRO A 71 6.70 -10.34 -8.48
N ARG A 72 5.97 -11.06 -9.34
CA ARG A 72 4.55 -11.41 -9.14
C ARG A 72 4.28 -12.20 -7.86
N ASP A 73 5.24 -13.00 -7.42
CA ASP A 73 5.09 -13.85 -6.23
C ASP A 73 5.50 -13.18 -4.92
N ALA A 74 5.93 -11.92 -4.98
CA ALA A 74 6.31 -11.18 -3.77
C ALA A 74 5.10 -10.91 -2.89
N ASN A 75 5.34 -10.88 -1.57
CA ASN A 75 4.35 -10.41 -0.61
C ASN A 75 4.47 -8.89 -0.56
N VAL A 76 3.47 -8.20 -1.06
CA VAL A 76 3.48 -6.74 -1.18
C VAL A 76 2.51 -6.11 -0.20
N VAL A 77 3.01 -5.21 0.64
CA VAL A 77 2.18 -4.40 1.52
C VAL A 77 2.26 -2.96 1.00
N ILE A 78 1.13 -2.45 0.56
CA ILE A 78 1.05 -1.11 -0.03
C ILE A 78 0.57 -0.12 1.02
N TYR A 79 1.17 1.06 1.05
CA TYR A 79 0.65 2.12 1.92
C TYR A 79 0.64 3.48 1.21
N CYS A 80 -0.21 4.34 1.71
CA CYS A 80 -0.28 5.75 1.36
C CYS A 80 -0.42 6.55 2.66
N ALA A 81 -1.05 7.72 2.63
CA ALA A 81 -1.21 8.52 3.84
C ALA A 81 -2.24 7.92 4.81
N ASN A 82 -3.40 7.49 4.28
CA ASN A 82 -4.56 7.07 5.10
C ASN A 82 -5.23 5.77 4.63
N GLY A 83 -4.64 5.05 3.68
CA GLY A 83 -5.14 3.76 3.20
C GLY A 83 -6.06 3.82 1.99
N ASN A 84 -6.36 4.97 1.44
CA ASN A 84 -7.29 5.08 0.30
C ASN A 84 -6.59 4.82 -1.05
N ARG A 85 -5.53 5.54 -1.37
CA ARG A 85 -4.78 5.32 -2.61
C ARG A 85 -4.20 3.91 -2.65
N SER A 86 -3.76 3.39 -1.51
CA SER A 86 -3.21 2.03 -1.42
C SER A 86 -4.27 0.96 -1.64
N ALA A 87 -5.52 1.19 -1.22
CA ALA A 87 -6.61 0.26 -1.49
C ALA A 87 -6.88 0.14 -2.99
N LEU A 88 -6.93 1.25 -3.71
CA LEU A 88 -7.10 1.25 -5.16
C LEU A 88 -5.89 0.60 -5.86
N ALA A 89 -4.69 0.87 -5.36
CA ALA A 89 -3.47 0.24 -5.87
C ALA A 89 -3.49 -1.28 -5.71
N ALA A 90 -3.98 -1.77 -4.57
CA ALA A 90 -4.08 -3.21 -4.32
C ALA A 90 -5.01 -3.89 -5.32
N VAL A 91 -6.13 -3.27 -5.66
CA VAL A 91 -7.05 -3.78 -6.69
C VAL A 91 -6.31 -3.89 -8.04
N SER A 92 -5.61 -2.83 -8.45
CA SER A 92 -4.86 -2.83 -9.71
C SER A 92 -3.80 -3.93 -9.75
N LEU A 93 -3.03 -4.09 -8.68
CA LEU A 93 -1.98 -5.12 -8.65
C LEU A 93 -2.58 -6.53 -8.70
N ARG A 94 -3.71 -6.76 -8.05
CA ARG A 94 -4.39 -8.05 -8.15
C ARG A 94 -4.84 -8.35 -9.58
N GLU A 95 -5.34 -7.36 -10.28
CA GLU A 95 -5.71 -7.52 -11.70
C GLU A 95 -4.49 -7.84 -12.56
N MET A 96 -3.30 -7.35 -12.16
CA MET A 96 -2.05 -7.65 -12.86
C MET A 96 -1.44 -9.01 -12.49
N GLY A 97 -2.07 -9.76 -11.56
CA GLY A 97 -1.61 -11.09 -11.18
C GLY A 97 -0.74 -11.17 -9.93
N TYR A 98 -0.64 -10.09 -9.16
CA TYR A 98 -0.01 -10.13 -7.84
C TYR A 98 -0.99 -10.74 -6.83
N GLU A 99 -0.73 -11.98 -6.40
CA GLU A 99 -1.67 -12.72 -5.55
C GLU A 99 -1.52 -12.38 -4.06
N HIS A 100 -0.31 -11.98 -3.63
CA HIS A 100 0.01 -11.72 -2.23
C HIS A 100 0.16 -10.22 -2.01
N VAL A 101 -0.94 -9.50 -2.15
CA VAL A 101 -0.94 -8.05 -2.00
C VAL A 101 -1.97 -7.62 -0.96
N SER A 102 -1.57 -6.68 -0.12
CA SER A 102 -2.46 -6.09 0.89
C SER A 102 -2.23 -4.58 0.97
N SER A 103 -3.19 -3.88 1.55
CA SER A 103 -3.11 -2.46 1.83
C SER A 103 -2.98 -2.26 3.34
N MET A 104 -2.09 -1.38 3.77
CA MET A 104 -2.02 -1.00 5.18
C MET A 104 -3.08 0.05 5.46
N SER A 105 -4.14 -0.35 6.16
CA SER A 105 -5.21 0.56 6.58
C SER A 105 -4.62 1.68 7.45
N ALA A 106 -5.23 2.85 7.45
CA ALA A 106 -4.74 4.05 8.12
C ALA A 106 -3.37 4.55 7.65
N GLY A 107 -2.70 3.86 6.73
CA GLY A 107 -1.48 4.28 6.07
C GLY A 107 -0.35 4.72 6.99
N ILE A 108 0.54 5.57 6.48
CA ILE A 108 1.68 6.08 7.27
C ILE A 108 1.20 6.95 8.44
N ASN A 109 0.04 7.58 8.34
CA ASN A 109 -0.53 8.34 9.46
C ASN A 109 -0.81 7.43 10.65
N GLY A 110 -1.40 6.26 10.42
CA GLY A 110 -1.61 5.27 11.46
C GLY A 110 -0.31 4.63 11.95
N TRP A 111 0.65 4.44 11.05
CA TRP A 111 1.97 3.92 11.39
C TRP A 111 2.71 4.84 12.37
N THR A 112 2.73 6.14 12.10
CA THR A 112 3.35 7.09 13.02
C THR A 112 2.60 7.21 14.33
N ALA A 113 1.28 7.08 14.31
CA ALA A 113 0.45 7.15 15.52
C ALA A 113 0.78 6.04 16.52
N ILE A 114 1.21 4.87 16.05
CA ILE A 114 1.64 3.77 16.93
C ILE A 114 3.14 3.78 17.21
N GLY A 115 3.85 4.83 16.83
CA GLY A 115 5.29 4.96 17.06
C GLY A 115 6.17 4.23 16.05
N GLY A 116 5.66 3.92 14.86
CA GLY A 116 6.44 3.28 13.82
C GLY A 116 7.57 4.16 13.32
N ASP A 117 8.68 3.53 12.92
CA ASP A 117 9.88 4.23 12.48
C ASP A 117 9.66 4.95 11.14
N ILE A 118 10.28 6.11 11.01
CA ILE A 118 10.28 6.93 9.78
C ILE A 118 11.74 7.27 9.46
N GLU A 119 12.09 7.24 8.21
CA GLU A 119 13.40 7.70 7.74
C GLU A 119 13.33 8.90 6.79
#